data_d509469e3c31b30b95747ef4da905a5e
#
_entry.id   d509469e3c31b30b95747ef4da905a5e
#
_cell.length_a   1.000
_cell.length_b   1.000
_cell.length_c   1.000
_cell.angle_alpha   90.00
_cell.angle_beta   90.00
_cell.angle_gamma   90.00
#
_symmetry.space_group_name_H-M   'P 1'
#
loop_
_entity.id
_entity.type
_entity.pdbx_description
1 polymer ?
#
loop_
_entity_poly.entity_id
_entity_poly.type
_entity_poly.pdbx_seq_one_letter_code
_entity_poly.pdbx_strand_id
1 'polypeptide(L)'
;EFIKKNGEFTVNIALIKNCRPIYGVIYLPVKKEIYFTQNKSAYFSIIDHKNSYKSKKKIKVKKRTGINNRVLLLSRSYSRNIELSKKHFKTDKAIFSGSSIKFCLIASGKGNIYPRLGTTMEWDTAAGHAILNAAGGSVTTLDRKVLKYGKKGFKNPSFIAKS
;
A
#
# COMPACT_ATOMS: atom_id res chain seq x y z
N GLU A 1 -6.94 0.70 14.61
CA GLU A 1 -7.10 -0.70 14.16
C GLU A 1 -7.01 -1.65 15.36
N PHE A 2 -6.01 -1.50 16.22
CA PHE A 2 -5.83 -2.34 17.43
C PHE A 2 -7.03 -2.26 18.37
N ILE A 3 -7.52 -1.08 18.68
CA ILE A 3 -8.69 -0.87 19.56
C ILE A 3 -9.98 -1.49 18.97
N LYS A 4 -10.13 -1.46 17.64
CA LYS A 4 -11.30 -2.04 16.95
C LYS A 4 -11.22 -3.56 16.77
N LYS A 5 -10.14 -4.21 17.18
CA LYS A 5 -9.87 -5.66 17.07
C LYS A 5 -10.19 -6.27 15.69
N ASN A 6 -10.08 -5.47 14.61
CA ASN A 6 -10.37 -5.91 13.23
C ASN A 6 -9.22 -6.67 12.57
N GLY A 7 -8.11 -6.85 13.26
CA GLY A 7 -6.94 -7.59 12.77
C GLY A 7 -6.18 -6.93 11.62
N GLU A 8 -6.51 -5.69 11.27
CA GLU A 8 -5.88 -4.97 10.14
C GLU A 8 -4.70 -4.09 10.56
N PHE A 9 -3.97 -4.45 11.61
CA PHE A 9 -2.71 -3.78 11.95
C PHE A 9 -1.53 -4.45 11.26
N THR A 10 -0.47 -3.68 11.06
CA THR A 10 0.72 -4.11 10.34
C THR A 10 1.98 -3.66 11.05
N VAL A 11 3.04 -4.47 10.94
CA VAL A 11 4.41 -4.06 11.26
C VAL A 11 5.06 -3.60 9.96
N ASN A 12 5.63 -2.39 9.96
CA ASN A 12 6.22 -1.78 8.78
C ASN A 12 7.70 -1.48 9.04
N ILE A 13 8.58 -1.94 8.17
CA ILE A 13 10.01 -1.64 8.19
C ILE A 13 10.42 -1.17 6.80
N ALA A 14 11.15 -0.07 6.71
CA ALA A 14 11.66 0.44 5.43
C ALA A 14 13.08 0.99 5.55
N LEU A 15 13.85 0.84 4.49
CA LEU A 15 15.14 1.49 4.33
C LEU A 15 15.00 2.64 3.33
N ILE A 16 15.37 3.84 3.79
CA ILE A 16 15.36 5.06 2.96
C ILE A 16 16.80 5.39 2.55
N LYS A 17 17.00 5.62 1.25
CA LYS A 17 18.26 6.14 0.71
C LYS A 17 17.95 7.26 -0.29
N ASN A 18 18.64 8.40 -0.16
CA ASN A 18 18.45 9.57 -1.03
C ASN A 18 16.96 9.97 -1.14
N CYS A 19 16.29 10.10 0.02
CA CYS A 19 14.87 10.45 0.14
C CYS A 19 13.90 9.48 -0.58
N ARG A 20 14.32 8.25 -0.88
CA ARG A 20 13.50 7.22 -1.55
C ARG A 20 13.51 5.92 -0.77
N PRO A 21 12.37 5.22 -0.67
CA PRO A 21 12.32 3.92 -0.04
C PRO A 21 12.88 2.87 -1.01
N ILE A 22 13.94 2.18 -0.61
CA ILE A 22 14.63 1.17 -1.43
C ILE A 22 14.33 -0.26 -1.00
N TYR A 23 14.02 -0.47 0.28
CA TYR A 23 13.54 -1.74 0.82
C TYR A 23 12.32 -1.52 1.70
N GLY A 24 11.43 -2.49 1.70
CA GLY A 24 10.24 -2.48 2.53
C GLY A 24 9.82 -3.89 2.94
N VAL A 25 9.34 -3.99 4.18
CA VAL A 25 8.69 -5.17 4.73
C VAL A 25 7.41 -4.72 5.40
N ILE A 26 6.29 -5.39 5.08
CA ILE A 26 5.01 -5.26 5.78
C ILE A 26 4.59 -6.65 6.23
N TYR A 27 4.43 -6.81 7.53
CA TYR A 27 3.91 -8.04 8.13
C TYR A 27 2.52 -7.81 8.72
N LEU A 28 1.61 -8.71 8.42
CA LEU A 28 0.24 -8.75 8.95
C LEU A 28 0.17 -9.88 10.00
N PRO A 29 0.34 -9.58 11.30
CA PRO A 29 0.50 -10.62 12.32
C PRO A 29 -0.70 -11.57 12.43
N VAL A 30 -1.93 -11.05 12.35
CA VAL A 30 -3.15 -11.86 12.47
C VAL A 30 -3.30 -12.83 11.30
N LYS A 31 -2.91 -12.43 10.10
CA LYS A 31 -3.00 -13.26 8.89
C LYS A 31 -1.74 -14.08 8.64
N LYS A 32 -0.67 -13.83 9.39
CA LYS A 32 0.66 -14.39 9.17
C LYS A 32 1.17 -14.16 7.74
N GLU A 33 0.72 -13.08 7.10
CA GLU A 33 1.11 -12.67 5.76
C GLU A 33 2.27 -11.69 5.82
N ILE A 34 3.25 -11.87 4.95
CA ILE A 34 4.37 -10.94 4.81
C ILE A 34 4.53 -10.50 3.36
N TYR A 35 4.72 -9.21 3.16
CA TYR A 35 5.04 -8.58 1.89
C TYR A 35 6.40 -7.91 2.02
N PHE A 36 7.29 -8.11 1.07
CA PHE A 36 8.64 -7.57 1.17
C PHE A 36 9.31 -7.39 -0.18
N THR A 37 10.37 -6.58 -0.18
CA THR A 37 11.22 -6.39 -1.36
C THR A 37 12.47 -7.24 -1.25
N GLN A 38 12.89 -7.83 -2.36
CA GLN A 38 14.17 -8.50 -2.50
C GLN A 38 14.65 -8.37 -3.95
N ASN A 39 15.93 -8.00 -4.16
CA ASN A 39 16.52 -7.87 -5.49
C ASN A 39 15.65 -7.06 -6.46
N LYS A 40 15.21 -5.87 -6.02
CA LYS A 40 14.35 -4.94 -6.78
C LYS A 40 12.99 -5.54 -7.22
N SER A 41 12.57 -6.65 -6.63
CA SER A 41 11.28 -7.29 -6.88
C SER A 41 10.47 -7.36 -5.59
N ALA A 42 9.15 -7.39 -5.72
CA ALA A 42 8.23 -7.55 -4.59
C ALA A 42 7.78 -9.01 -4.46
N TYR A 43 7.66 -9.44 -3.22
CA TYR A 43 7.28 -10.81 -2.85
C TYR A 43 6.20 -10.82 -1.78
N PHE A 44 5.43 -11.90 -1.80
CA PHE A 44 4.46 -12.28 -0.78
C PHE A 44 4.80 -13.66 -0.25
N SER A 45 4.60 -13.88 1.05
CA SER A 45 4.68 -15.20 1.68
C SER A 45 3.74 -15.29 2.88
N ILE A 46 3.48 -16.50 3.32
CA ILE A 46 2.85 -16.81 4.60
C ILE A 46 3.95 -17.30 5.54
N ILE A 47 3.95 -16.79 6.77
CA ILE A 47 4.85 -17.24 7.84
C ILE A 47 4.19 -18.39 8.58
N ASP A 48 4.87 -19.52 8.69
CA ASP A 48 4.40 -20.68 9.45
C ASP A 48 4.63 -20.55 10.96
N HIS A 49 4.24 -21.56 11.72
CA HIS A 49 4.42 -21.61 13.17
C HIS A 49 5.88 -21.68 13.61
N LYS A 50 6.81 -22.05 12.70
CA LYS A 50 8.26 -22.10 12.95
C LYS A 50 8.96 -20.81 12.51
N ASN A 51 8.21 -19.74 12.24
CA ASN A 51 8.70 -18.47 11.69
C ASN A 51 9.45 -18.60 10.36
N SER A 52 9.16 -19.64 9.60
CA SER A 52 9.73 -19.87 8.27
C SER A 52 8.76 -19.47 7.15
N TYR A 53 9.28 -19.15 5.99
CA TYR A 53 8.45 -18.89 4.82
C TYR A 53 7.85 -20.18 4.30
N LYS A 54 6.50 -20.28 4.29
CA LYS A 54 5.81 -21.45 3.74
C LYS A 54 5.94 -21.52 2.22
N SER A 55 5.87 -20.37 1.54
CA SER A 55 6.10 -20.24 0.10
C SER A 55 6.40 -18.78 -0.23
N LYS A 56 7.36 -18.54 -1.11
CA LYS A 56 7.68 -17.20 -1.59
C LYS A 56 7.17 -17.00 -3.00
N LYS A 57 6.21 -16.10 -3.19
CA LYS A 57 5.63 -15.79 -4.50
C LYS A 57 6.02 -14.38 -4.92
N LYS A 58 6.60 -14.21 -6.11
CA LYS A 58 6.82 -12.91 -6.71
C LYS A 58 5.47 -12.28 -7.07
N ILE A 59 5.26 -11.02 -6.69
CA ILE A 59 4.04 -10.26 -6.95
C ILE A 59 4.32 -9.10 -7.89
N LYS A 60 3.30 -8.75 -8.68
CA LYS A 60 3.31 -7.60 -9.59
C LYS A 60 1.95 -6.91 -9.57
N VAL A 61 1.95 -5.61 -9.81
CA VAL A 61 0.71 -4.87 -10.03
C VAL A 61 -0.04 -5.42 -11.25
N LYS A 62 -1.36 -5.32 -11.20
CA LYS A 62 -2.22 -5.61 -12.36
C LYS A 62 -2.71 -4.30 -12.95
N LYS A 63 -2.12 -3.87 -14.05
CA LYS A 63 -2.65 -2.75 -14.82
C LYS A 63 -3.97 -3.18 -15.44
N ARG A 64 -5.05 -2.47 -15.11
CA ARG A 64 -6.37 -2.71 -15.69
C ARG A 64 -6.70 -1.61 -16.67
N THR A 65 -6.93 -1.97 -17.91
CA THR A 65 -7.43 -1.09 -18.95
C THR A 65 -8.95 -1.05 -18.88
N GLY A 66 -9.55 0.13 -19.03
CA GLY A 66 -10.99 0.32 -18.93
C GLY A 66 -11.45 0.82 -17.55
N ILE A 67 -12.49 1.65 -17.59
CA ILE A 67 -13.01 2.40 -16.45
C ILE A 67 -13.62 1.46 -15.41
N ASN A 68 -14.40 0.47 -15.82
CA ASN A 68 -15.19 -0.40 -14.95
C ASN A 68 -14.40 -1.57 -14.34
N ASN A 69 -13.12 -1.72 -14.69
CA ASN A 69 -12.28 -2.81 -14.20
C ASN A 69 -11.34 -2.41 -13.05
N ARG A 70 -11.29 -1.13 -12.71
CA ARG A 70 -10.41 -0.64 -11.63
C ARG A 70 -11.03 -0.88 -10.26
N VAL A 71 -10.18 -1.11 -9.26
CA VAL A 71 -10.57 -1.27 -7.87
C VAL A 71 -9.95 -0.14 -7.06
N LEU A 72 -10.81 0.68 -6.45
CA LEU A 72 -10.44 1.77 -5.56
C LEU A 72 -10.23 1.21 -4.14
N LEU A 73 -9.14 1.59 -3.51
CA LEU A 73 -8.85 1.24 -2.13
C LEU A 73 -9.05 2.47 -1.23
N LEU A 74 -9.86 2.33 -0.21
CA LEU A 74 -10.18 3.41 0.72
C LEU A 74 -9.80 3.03 2.15
N SER A 75 -9.40 4.02 2.95
CA SER A 75 -9.23 3.83 4.39
C SER A 75 -10.59 3.67 5.05
N ARG A 76 -10.70 2.81 6.08
CA ARG A 76 -11.95 2.65 6.85
C ARG A 76 -12.44 3.94 7.51
N SER A 77 -11.51 4.85 7.82
CA SER A 77 -11.84 6.20 8.34
C SER A 77 -12.37 7.17 7.29
N TYR A 78 -12.37 6.78 6.00
CA TYR A 78 -12.76 7.63 4.87
C TYR A 78 -14.14 7.23 4.34
N SER A 79 -15.15 7.21 5.23
CA SER A 79 -16.53 6.82 4.85
C SER A 79 -17.35 7.95 4.21
N ARG A 80 -16.85 9.19 4.22
CA ARG A 80 -17.57 10.34 3.65
C ARG A 80 -17.27 10.46 2.15
N ASN A 81 -18.29 10.42 1.31
CA ASN A 81 -18.24 10.63 -0.16
C ASN A 81 -17.61 9.50 -0.99
N ILE A 82 -17.96 8.23 -0.71
CA ILE A 82 -17.51 7.07 -1.50
C ILE A 82 -17.91 7.23 -2.97
N GLU A 83 -19.15 7.65 -3.24
CA GLU A 83 -19.66 7.81 -4.61
C GLU A 83 -18.91 8.90 -5.38
N LEU A 84 -18.58 10.03 -4.75
CA LEU A 84 -17.73 11.05 -5.37
C LEU A 84 -16.33 10.50 -5.70
N SER A 85 -15.75 9.70 -4.80
CA SER A 85 -14.45 9.06 -5.04
C SER A 85 -14.53 8.05 -6.19
N LYS A 86 -15.55 7.22 -6.24
CA LYS A 86 -15.79 6.29 -7.36
C LYS A 86 -15.95 7.05 -8.68
N LYS A 87 -16.77 8.10 -8.71
CA LYS A 87 -16.96 8.95 -9.89
C LYS A 87 -15.66 9.62 -10.32
N HIS A 88 -14.91 10.22 -9.39
CA HIS A 88 -13.63 10.88 -9.68
C HIS A 88 -12.59 9.92 -10.26
N PHE A 89 -12.44 8.72 -9.67
CA PHE A 89 -11.48 7.70 -10.13
C PHE A 89 -12.07 6.77 -11.20
N LYS A 90 -13.29 7.02 -11.64
CA LYS A 90 -13.99 6.26 -12.70
C LYS A 90 -13.94 4.75 -12.41
N THR A 91 -14.58 4.34 -11.31
CA THR A 91 -14.61 2.93 -10.87
C THR A 91 -15.89 2.64 -10.08
N ASP A 92 -16.45 1.45 -10.28
CA ASP A 92 -17.63 0.99 -9.55
C ASP A 92 -17.25 0.15 -8.33
N LYS A 93 -16.00 -0.30 -8.24
CA LYS A 93 -15.52 -1.22 -7.20
C LYS A 93 -14.66 -0.48 -6.19
N ALA A 94 -15.04 -0.55 -4.90
CA ALA A 94 -14.25 -0.05 -3.79
C ALA A 94 -14.04 -1.14 -2.74
N ILE A 95 -12.83 -1.19 -2.18
CA ILE A 95 -12.46 -2.06 -1.05
C ILE A 95 -11.97 -1.18 0.09
N PHE A 96 -12.48 -1.42 1.28
CA PHE A 96 -12.03 -0.76 2.50
C PHE A 96 -11.00 -1.61 3.22
N SER A 97 -9.87 -1.00 3.57
CA SER A 97 -8.83 -1.68 4.34
C SER A 97 -8.10 -0.71 5.26
N GLY A 98 -7.68 -1.20 6.42
CA GLY A 98 -6.89 -0.46 7.40
C GLY A 98 -5.40 -0.43 7.04
N SER A 99 -4.64 0.31 7.82
CA SER A 99 -3.17 0.35 7.83
C SER A 99 -2.53 0.44 6.43
N SER A 100 -1.30 -0.05 6.30
CA SER A 100 -0.50 -0.11 5.05
C SER A 100 -0.95 -1.24 4.09
N ILE A 101 -1.93 -2.06 4.45
CA ILE A 101 -2.44 -3.20 3.65
C ILE A 101 -2.83 -2.78 2.24
N LYS A 102 -3.30 -1.56 2.04
CA LYS A 102 -3.70 -1.02 0.73
C LYS A 102 -2.56 -1.02 -0.29
N PHE A 103 -1.33 -0.75 0.14
CA PHE A 103 -0.16 -0.88 -0.74
C PHE A 103 0.08 -2.33 -1.16
N CYS A 104 -0.08 -3.28 -0.23
CA CYS A 104 0.06 -4.71 -0.49
C CYS A 104 -1.00 -5.21 -1.49
N LEU A 105 -2.24 -4.72 -1.36
CA LEU A 105 -3.33 -5.07 -2.28
C LEU A 105 -3.05 -4.58 -3.70
N ILE A 106 -2.51 -3.36 -3.89
CA ILE A 106 -2.11 -2.88 -5.22
C ILE A 106 -0.93 -3.70 -5.74
N ALA A 107 0.10 -3.89 -4.92
CA ALA A 107 1.32 -4.62 -5.30
C ALA A 107 1.02 -6.07 -5.73
N SER A 108 -0.01 -6.70 -5.16
CA SER A 108 -0.48 -8.06 -5.51
C SER A 108 -1.57 -8.11 -6.59
N GLY A 109 -1.91 -6.97 -7.21
CA GLY A 109 -2.90 -6.90 -8.29
C GLY A 109 -4.36 -7.01 -7.85
N LYS A 110 -4.64 -6.92 -6.53
CA LYS A 110 -5.99 -6.97 -5.95
C LYS A 110 -6.66 -5.60 -5.89
N GLY A 111 -5.89 -4.52 -6.05
CA GLY A 111 -6.36 -3.14 -6.12
C GLY A 111 -5.62 -2.35 -7.18
N ASN A 112 -6.10 -1.16 -7.53
CA ASN A 112 -5.49 -0.35 -8.59
C ASN A 112 -5.14 1.07 -8.13
N ILE A 113 -5.96 1.69 -7.28
CA ILE A 113 -5.80 3.09 -6.91
C ILE A 113 -6.08 3.23 -5.42
N TYR A 114 -5.20 3.89 -4.71
CA TYR A 114 -5.36 4.29 -3.31
C TYR A 114 -5.05 5.78 -3.17
N PRO A 115 -6.06 6.65 -3.16
CA PRO A 115 -5.90 8.05 -2.82
C PRO A 115 -5.84 8.22 -1.29
N ARG A 116 -4.92 9.05 -0.83
CA ARG A 116 -4.83 9.46 0.56
C ARG A 116 -4.81 10.97 0.67
N LEU A 117 -5.93 11.55 1.07
CA LEU A 117 -6.10 13.00 1.23
C LEU A 117 -5.92 13.45 2.69
N GLY A 118 -6.01 12.53 3.64
CA GLY A 118 -5.78 12.83 5.05
C GLY A 118 -4.31 12.63 5.45
N THR A 119 -3.93 13.20 6.58
CA THR A 119 -2.58 13.13 7.13
C THR A 119 -2.13 11.70 7.38
N THR A 120 -0.91 11.38 6.98
CA THR A 120 -0.15 10.17 7.35
C THR A 120 1.28 10.55 7.66
N MET A 121 1.98 9.66 8.35
CA MET A 121 3.38 9.82 8.65
C MET A 121 4.23 8.99 7.68
N GLU A 122 5.51 9.30 7.58
CA GLU A 122 6.43 8.58 6.67
C GLU A 122 6.51 7.09 6.98
N TRP A 123 6.48 6.70 8.25
CA TRP A 123 6.49 5.31 8.68
C TRP A 123 5.21 4.52 8.35
N ASP A 124 4.09 5.21 8.06
CA ASP A 124 2.87 4.58 7.58
C ASP A 124 2.96 4.17 6.11
N THR A 125 3.88 4.75 5.35
CA THR A 125 3.88 4.67 3.88
C THR A 125 5.17 4.11 3.30
N ALA A 126 6.31 4.29 3.95
CA ALA A 126 7.63 3.99 3.36
C ALA A 126 7.78 2.53 2.91
N ALA A 127 7.40 1.57 3.77
CA ALA A 127 7.47 0.15 3.45
C ALA A 127 6.55 -0.21 2.28
N GLY A 128 5.30 0.27 2.32
CA GLY A 128 4.33 0.04 1.26
C GLY A 128 4.74 0.67 -0.07
N HIS A 129 5.35 1.85 -0.04
CA HIS A 129 5.88 2.51 -1.23
C HIS A 129 7.02 1.71 -1.86
N ALA A 130 7.98 1.21 -1.06
CA ALA A 130 9.05 0.35 -1.57
C ALA A 130 8.50 -0.91 -2.24
N ILE A 131 7.58 -1.60 -1.58
CA ILE A 131 6.95 -2.83 -2.09
C ILE A 131 6.17 -2.54 -3.38
N LEU A 132 5.39 -1.47 -3.41
CA LEU A 132 4.60 -1.09 -4.57
C LEU A 132 5.47 -0.74 -5.78
N ASN A 133 6.55 0.04 -5.58
CA ASN A 133 7.51 0.34 -6.64
C ASN A 133 8.17 -0.92 -7.20
N ALA A 134 8.60 -1.83 -6.33
CA ALA A 134 9.20 -3.10 -6.71
C ALA A 134 8.23 -4.04 -7.44
N ALA A 135 6.91 -3.84 -7.24
CA ALA A 135 5.85 -4.55 -7.97
C ALA A 135 5.48 -3.89 -9.31
N GLY A 136 6.06 -2.73 -9.64
CA GLY A 136 5.81 -1.99 -10.88
C GLY A 136 4.72 -0.92 -10.78
N GLY A 137 4.29 -0.56 -9.58
CA GLY A 137 3.38 0.57 -9.31
C GLY A 137 4.12 1.86 -8.97
N SER A 138 3.39 2.85 -8.49
CA SER A 138 3.94 4.17 -8.14
C SER A 138 3.18 4.83 -6.98
N VAL A 139 3.86 5.75 -6.28
CA VAL A 139 3.26 6.63 -5.27
C VAL A 139 3.68 8.05 -5.58
N THR A 140 2.70 8.90 -5.85
CA THR A 140 2.92 10.31 -6.21
C THR A 140 2.07 11.23 -5.35
N THR A 141 2.55 12.45 -5.14
CA THR A 141 1.76 13.55 -4.63
C THR A 141 0.66 13.95 -5.62
N LEU A 142 -0.29 14.80 -5.22
CA LEU A 142 -1.37 15.24 -6.12
C LEU A 142 -0.86 16.05 -7.32
N ASP A 143 0.27 16.75 -7.19
CA ASP A 143 0.98 17.44 -8.28
C ASP A 143 1.87 16.50 -9.10
N ARG A 144 1.66 15.18 -9.00
CA ARG A 144 2.32 14.10 -9.77
C ARG A 144 3.81 13.95 -9.54
N LYS A 145 4.39 14.56 -8.51
CA LYS A 145 5.77 14.34 -8.11
C LYS A 145 5.90 13.05 -7.30
N VAL A 146 7.04 12.39 -7.38
CA VAL A 146 7.31 11.20 -6.56
C VAL A 146 7.30 11.58 -5.07
N LEU A 147 6.59 10.82 -4.25
CA LEU A 147 6.57 11.02 -2.80
C LEU A 147 7.97 10.77 -2.24
N LYS A 148 8.53 11.78 -1.56
CA LYS A 148 9.87 11.75 -0.95
C LYS A 148 9.77 11.57 0.57
N TYR A 149 10.87 11.12 1.17
CA TYR A 149 11.03 10.83 2.60
C TYR A 149 12.17 11.65 3.22
N GLY A 150 12.18 11.75 4.56
CA GLY A 150 13.13 12.60 5.29
C GLY A 150 12.65 14.05 5.41
N LYS A 151 11.35 14.28 5.38
CA LYS A 151 10.76 15.62 5.55
C LYS A 151 10.83 16.08 7.00
N LYS A 152 10.96 17.38 7.23
CA LYS A 152 10.83 17.97 8.59
C LYS A 152 9.47 17.56 9.18
N GLY A 153 9.49 16.95 10.39
CA GLY A 153 8.28 16.48 11.08
C GLY A 153 7.64 15.22 10.49
N PHE A 154 8.25 14.59 9.48
CA PHE A 154 7.85 13.29 8.91
C PHE A 154 6.40 13.18 8.42
N LYS A 155 5.70 14.29 8.21
CA LYS A 155 4.33 14.30 7.67
C LYS A 155 4.33 14.13 6.16
N ASN A 156 3.43 13.29 5.67
CA ASN A 156 3.22 13.16 4.23
C ASN A 156 2.19 14.19 3.73
N PRO A 157 2.41 14.78 2.55
CA PRO A 157 1.34 15.43 1.81
C PRO A 157 0.31 14.40 1.34
N SER A 158 -0.82 14.86 0.84
CA SER A 158 -1.76 14.00 0.13
C SER A 158 -1.09 13.31 -1.05
N PHE A 159 -1.43 12.04 -1.27
CA PHE A 159 -0.81 11.23 -2.32
C PHE A 159 -1.79 10.26 -2.98
N ILE A 160 -1.37 9.71 -4.11
CA ILE A 160 -2.05 8.62 -4.82
C ILE A 160 -1.04 7.50 -5.04
N ALA A 161 -1.37 6.29 -4.54
CA ALA A 161 -0.69 5.05 -4.89
C ALA A 161 -1.48 4.33 -6.00
N LYS A 162 -0.80 3.85 -7.04
CA LYS A 162 -1.46 3.20 -8.19
C LYS A 162 -0.63 2.10 -8.84
N SER A 163 -1.34 1.19 -9.52
CA SER A 163 -0.75 0.14 -10.38
C SER A 163 -0.24 0.67 -11.71
#